data_b83c57b98f2821d601c5e6bc07ba6e98
#
_entry.id   b83c57b98f2821d601c5e6bc07ba6e98
#
_cell.length_a   1.000
_cell.length_b   1.000
_cell.length_c   1.000
_cell.angle_alpha   90.00
_cell.angle_beta   90.00
_cell.angle_gamma   90.00
#
_symmetry.space_group_name_H-M   'P 1'
#
loop_
_entity.id
_entity.type
_entity.pdbx_description
1 polymer ?
#
loop_
_entity_poly.entity_id
_entity_poly.type
_entity_poly.pdbx_seq_one_letter_code
_entity_poly.pdbx_strand_id
1 'polypeptide(L)'
;LNLSKFRQKAKGNIKSKIISVLAALALWLYVLAVVDPDEKKVIVDIPITINKINQIENEGFVVYPKADFKTDITLEGKLSELQKLTKDNIDIYGEINNPVEGSNVVSLRTNISNRVSRDLKDSSIVVNLEKRTKKQVDVRVNLKGSLKDEVINIRTSYKKVSVSGAMSLVE
;
A
#
# COMPACT_ATOMS: atom_id res chain seq x y z
N LEU A 1 50.94 -26.95 -17.02
CA LEU A 1 49.76 -27.37 -16.27
C LEU A 1 48.82 -28.12 -17.19
N ASN A 2 48.60 -29.42 -16.94
CA ASN A 2 48.01 -30.38 -17.90
C ASN A 2 46.46 -30.37 -17.76
N LEU A 3 45.79 -29.44 -18.45
CA LEU A 3 44.32 -29.26 -18.50
C LEU A 3 43.58 -30.52 -18.99
N SER A 4 44.24 -31.40 -19.74
CA SER A 4 43.67 -32.65 -20.25
C SER A 4 43.41 -33.67 -19.11
N LYS A 5 44.32 -33.77 -18.13
CA LYS A 5 44.16 -34.69 -16.98
C LYS A 5 43.06 -34.24 -16.02
N PHE A 6 42.81 -32.92 -15.91
CA PHE A 6 41.68 -32.38 -15.10
C PHE A 6 40.33 -32.70 -15.74
N ARG A 7 40.20 -32.59 -17.08
CA ARG A 7 38.99 -32.94 -17.81
C ARG A 7 38.65 -34.43 -17.74
N GLN A 8 39.66 -35.31 -17.74
CA GLN A 8 39.45 -36.77 -17.66
C GLN A 8 39.02 -37.22 -16.28
N LYS A 9 39.55 -36.60 -15.19
CA LYS A 9 39.13 -36.86 -13.81
C LYS A 9 37.72 -36.31 -13.51
N ALA A 10 37.30 -35.26 -14.22
CA ALA A 10 35.94 -34.70 -14.11
C ALA A 10 34.87 -35.60 -14.73
N LYS A 11 35.17 -36.38 -15.78
CA LYS A 11 34.25 -37.31 -16.42
C LYS A 11 34.04 -38.62 -15.63
N GLY A 12 34.99 -39.04 -14.78
CA GLY A 12 35.01 -40.36 -14.13
C GLY A 12 33.86 -40.64 -13.17
N ASN A 13 33.15 -39.62 -12.65
CA ASN A 13 32.12 -39.82 -11.61
C ASN A 13 30.88 -38.92 -11.79
N ILE A 14 30.45 -38.68 -13.04
CA ILE A 14 29.30 -37.86 -13.33
C ILE A 14 28.03 -38.38 -12.61
N LYS A 15 27.85 -39.72 -12.62
CA LYS A 15 26.70 -40.34 -11.92
C LYS A 15 26.71 -40.04 -10.42
N SER A 16 27.87 -40.18 -9.74
CA SER A 16 27.97 -39.85 -8.31
C SER A 16 27.74 -38.37 -8.02
N LYS A 17 28.21 -37.49 -8.91
CA LYS A 17 27.97 -36.04 -8.77
C LYS A 17 26.50 -35.69 -8.93
N ILE A 18 25.82 -36.29 -9.92
CA ILE A 18 24.37 -36.09 -10.10
C ILE A 18 23.60 -36.63 -8.87
N ILE A 19 23.93 -37.79 -8.36
CA ILE A 19 23.30 -38.37 -7.17
C ILE A 19 23.52 -37.45 -5.95
N SER A 20 24.74 -36.91 -5.77
CA SER A 20 25.02 -36.00 -4.67
C SER A 20 24.23 -34.68 -4.76
N VAL A 21 24.08 -34.14 -5.96
CA VAL A 21 23.26 -32.93 -6.18
C VAL A 21 21.78 -33.23 -5.92
N LEU A 22 21.27 -34.37 -6.39
CA LEU A 22 19.88 -34.77 -6.14
C LEU A 22 19.63 -35.01 -4.64
N ALA A 23 20.58 -35.66 -3.94
CA ALA A 23 20.49 -35.88 -2.50
C ALA A 23 20.51 -34.56 -1.72
N ALA A 24 21.38 -33.63 -2.11
CA ALA A 24 21.44 -32.30 -1.50
C ALA A 24 20.14 -31.52 -1.74
N LEU A 25 19.58 -31.57 -2.96
CA LEU A 25 18.32 -30.94 -3.28
C LEU A 25 17.16 -31.56 -2.51
N ALA A 26 17.11 -32.90 -2.38
CA ALA A 26 16.10 -33.57 -1.61
C ALA A 26 16.16 -33.22 -0.11
N LEU A 27 17.38 -33.13 0.43
CA LEU A 27 17.59 -32.71 1.82
C LEU A 27 17.17 -31.24 2.03
N TRP A 28 17.51 -30.37 1.10
CA TRP A 28 17.10 -28.97 1.14
C TRP A 28 15.58 -28.81 1.10
N LEU A 29 14.90 -29.52 0.18
CA LEU A 29 13.43 -29.55 0.11
C LEU A 29 12.80 -30.13 1.39
N TYR A 30 13.43 -31.16 1.98
CA TYR A 30 12.98 -31.73 3.25
C TYR A 30 13.06 -30.69 4.38
N VAL A 31 14.18 -29.97 4.49
CA VAL A 31 14.34 -28.92 5.50
C VAL A 31 13.28 -27.82 5.33
N LEU A 32 13.04 -27.35 4.10
CA LEU A 32 12.01 -26.35 3.84
C LEU A 32 10.60 -26.83 4.20
N ALA A 33 10.28 -28.12 3.90
CA ALA A 33 8.93 -28.65 4.09
C ALA A 33 8.63 -29.08 5.53
N VAL A 34 9.64 -29.55 6.28
CA VAL A 34 9.44 -30.17 7.62
C VAL A 34 9.89 -29.26 8.74
N VAL A 35 11.01 -28.53 8.56
CA VAL A 35 11.58 -27.66 9.61
C VAL A 35 10.86 -26.32 9.68
N ASP A 36 10.39 -25.78 8.53
CA ASP A 36 9.73 -24.48 8.42
C ASP A 36 10.49 -23.39 9.21
N PRO A 37 11.68 -22.98 8.75
CA PRO A 37 12.55 -22.11 9.51
C PRO A 37 11.94 -20.73 9.76
N ASP A 38 12.33 -20.10 10.86
CA ASP A 38 11.99 -18.70 11.10
C ASP A 38 12.81 -17.81 10.18
N GLU A 39 12.13 -16.89 9.52
CA GLU A 39 12.69 -15.95 8.55
C GLU A 39 12.23 -14.52 8.84
N LYS A 40 12.94 -13.58 8.21
CA LYS A 40 12.64 -12.16 8.28
C LYS A 40 12.32 -11.64 6.89
N LYS A 41 11.20 -10.92 6.76
CA LYS A 41 10.74 -10.32 5.50
C LYS A 41 10.40 -8.86 5.70
N VAL A 42 10.93 -8.01 4.82
CA VAL A 42 10.59 -6.57 4.80
C VAL A 42 9.71 -6.31 3.58
N ILE A 43 8.59 -5.63 3.81
CA ILE A 43 7.69 -5.18 2.74
C ILE A 43 7.60 -3.66 2.81
N VAL A 44 7.91 -3.02 1.70
CA VAL A 44 8.04 -1.55 1.62
C VAL A 44 6.85 -0.91 0.91
N ASP A 45 6.64 0.38 1.20
CA ASP A 45 5.64 1.22 0.53
C ASP A 45 4.20 0.69 0.63
N ILE A 46 3.82 0.10 1.77
CA ILE A 46 2.44 -0.36 1.98
C ILE A 46 1.54 0.85 2.19
N PRO A 47 0.44 0.99 1.43
CA PRO A 47 -0.49 2.09 1.59
C PRO A 47 -1.21 2.01 2.95
N ILE A 48 -1.37 3.18 3.59
CA ILE A 48 -2.12 3.31 4.83
C ILE A 48 -3.53 3.79 4.51
N THR A 49 -4.52 3.09 5.02
CA THR A 49 -5.92 3.46 4.88
C THR A 49 -6.43 4.12 6.17
N ILE A 50 -7.09 5.27 6.04
CA ILE A 50 -7.79 5.88 7.16
C ILE A 50 -9.23 5.36 7.17
N ASN A 51 -9.55 4.59 8.20
CA ASN A 51 -10.90 4.05 8.37
C ASN A 51 -11.87 5.12 8.86
N LYS A 52 -13.16 4.88 8.64
CA LYS A 52 -14.26 5.77 9.09
C LYS A 52 -14.22 7.21 8.54
N ILE A 53 -13.65 7.40 7.35
CA ILE A 53 -13.65 8.72 6.70
C ILE A 53 -15.05 9.33 6.62
N ASN A 54 -16.08 8.55 6.34
CA ASN A 54 -17.47 9.01 6.29
C ASN A 54 -17.94 9.58 7.65
N GLN A 55 -17.44 9.03 8.76
CA GLN A 55 -17.76 9.56 10.10
C GLN A 55 -17.11 10.93 10.30
N ILE A 56 -15.84 11.09 9.92
CA ILE A 56 -15.10 12.36 9.95
C ILE A 56 -15.83 13.42 9.12
N GLU A 57 -16.29 13.04 7.92
CA GLU A 57 -17.08 13.92 7.06
C GLU A 57 -18.43 14.32 7.64
N ASN A 58 -19.11 13.40 8.34
CA ASN A 58 -20.39 13.68 9.03
C ASN A 58 -20.19 14.62 10.22
N GLU A 59 -19.03 14.58 10.87
CA GLU A 59 -18.65 15.51 11.94
C GLU A 59 -18.19 16.88 11.40
N GLY A 60 -18.24 17.07 10.08
CA GLY A 60 -17.95 18.34 9.42
C GLY A 60 -16.48 18.60 9.14
N PHE A 61 -15.68 17.54 9.09
CA PHE A 61 -14.25 17.64 8.74
C PHE A 61 -13.95 16.96 7.41
N VAL A 62 -12.78 17.28 6.85
CA VAL A 62 -12.22 16.66 5.66
C VAL A 62 -10.70 16.55 5.81
N VAL A 63 -10.14 15.46 5.31
CA VAL A 63 -8.68 15.29 5.26
C VAL A 63 -8.10 16.22 4.20
N TYR A 64 -7.28 17.18 4.63
CA TYR A 64 -6.61 18.11 3.72
C TYR A 64 -5.27 18.59 4.30
N PRO A 65 -4.18 18.64 3.48
CA PRO A 65 -4.13 18.16 2.09
C PRO A 65 -4.30 16.63 2.00
N LYS A 66 -4.82 16.14 0.87
CA LYS A 66 -4.91 14.71 0.60
C LYS A 66 -3.49 14.18 0.40
N ALA A 67 -3.06 13.29 1.27
CA ALA A 67 -1.74 12.66 1.20
C ALA A 67 -1.86 11.14 1.03
N ASP A 68 -0.99 10.57 0.21
CA ASP A 68 -0.86 9.12 0.07
C ASP A 68 0.14 8.62 1.12
N PHE A 69 -0.38 8.27 2.29
CA PHE A 69 0.43 7.74 3.38
C PHE A 69 0.88 6.32 3.07
N LYS A 70 2.15 6.05 3.31
CA LYS A 70 2.77 4.73 3.13
C LYS A 70 3.72 4.47 4.29
N THR A 71 3.92 3.20 4.61
CA THR A 71 4.93 2.78 5.59
C THR A 71 5.53 1.43 5.20
N ASP A 72 6.67 1.12 5.82
CA ASP A 72 7.34 -0.17 5.67
C ASP A 72 7.01 -1.04 6.88
N ILE A 73 6.95 -2.34 6.66
CA ILE A 73 6.76 -3.32 7.73
C ILE A 73 7.84 -4.39 7.67
N THR A 74 8.37 -4.72 8.83
CA THR A 74 9.26 -5.86 9.02
C THR A 74 8.49 -6.98 9.69
N LEU A 75 8.52 -8.17 9.09
CA LEU A 75 7.82 -9.36 9.54
C LEU A 75 8.83 -10.43 9.92
N GLU A 76 8.61 -11.10 11.04
CA GLU A 76 9.43 -12.23 11.49
C GLU A 76 8.52 -13.39 11.89
N GLY A 77 8.82 -14.59 11.40
CA GLY A 77 8.02 -15.79 11.68
C GLY A 77 8.36 -16.94 10.75
N LYS A 78 7.51 -17.95 10.75
CA LYS A 78 7.69 -19.15 9.92
C LYS A 78 7.65 -18.82 8.44
N LEU A 79 8.56 -19.40 7.66
CA LEU A 79 8.67 -19.18 6.22
C LEU A 79 7.33 -19.42 5.51
N SER A 80 6.62 -20.50 5.90
CA SER A 80 5.31 -20.84 5.35
C SER A 80 4.23 -19.76 5.58
N GLU A 81 4.28 -19.04 6.69
CA GLU A 81 3.37 -17.94 6.99
C GLU A 81 3.80 -16.66 6.26
N LEU A 82 5.11 -16.37 6.22
CA LEU A 82 5.64 -15.17 5.55
C LEU A 82 5.46 -15.20 4.03
N GLN A 83 5.48 -16.38 3.40
CA GLN A 83 5.23 -16.53 1.96
C GLN A 83 3.82 -16.11 1.55
N LYS A 84 2.84 -16.28 2.44
CA LYS A 84 1.45 -15.89 2.21
C LYS A 84 1.24 -14.38 2.27
N LEU A 85 2.13 -13.66 2.94
CA LEU A 85 2.02 -12.23 3.15
C LEU A 85 2.67 -11.47 2.00
N THR A 86 1.85 -10.68 1.30
CA THR A 86 2.25 -9.84 0.18
C THR A 86 1.75 -8.42 0.41
N LYS A 87 2.24 -7.46 -0.35
CA LYS A 87 1.77 -6.08 -0.28
C LYS A 87 0.26 -5.93 -0.48
N ASP A 88 -0.35 -6.82 -1.28
CA ASP A 88 -1.76 -6.75 -1.68
C ASP A 88 -2.72 -7.32 -0.63
N ASN A 89 -2.21 -8.13 0.31
CA ASN A 89 -3.06 -8.75 1.35
C ASN A 89 -2.74 -8.28 2.77
N ILE A 90 -1.84 -7.31 2.91
CA ILE A 90 -1.55 -6.65 4.17
C ILE A 90 -2.29 -5.32 4.18
N ASP A 91 -3.21 -5.16 5.15
CA ASP A 91 -3.88 -3.91 5.40
C ASP A 91 -3.22 -3.21 6.57
N ILE A 92 -2.76 -1.98 6.35
CA ILE A 92 -2.33 -1.07 7.40
C ILE A 92 -3.34 0.06 7.46
N TYR A 93 -3.92 0.26 8.63
CA TYR A 93 -4.99 1.25 8.79
C TYR A 93 -4.87 1.99 10.11
N GLY A 94 -5.46 3.18 10.12
CA GLY A 94 -5.62 3.99 11.32
C GLY A 94 -7.04 4.54 11.43
N GLU A 95 -7.44 4.92 12.63
CA GLU A 95 -8.75 5.51 12.92
C GLU A 95 -8.58 6.82 13.70
N ILE A 96 -9.39 7.82 13.34
CA ILE A 96 -9.52 9.06 14.10
C ILE A 96 -10.85 8.98 14.85
N ASN A 97 -10.78 8.79 16.17
CA ASN A 97 -12.00 8.63 16.96
C ASN A 97 -12.60 9.96 17.42
N ASN A 98 -11.76 10.97 17.67
CA ASN A 98 -12.19 12.31 18.07
C ASN A 98 -11.51 13.31 17.13
N PRO A 99 -12.09 13.59 15.95
CA PRO A 99 -11.48 14.49 14.99
C PRO A 99 -11.46 15.93 15.51
N VAL A 100 -10.31 16.58 15.40
CA VAL A 100 -10.14 18.00 15.70
C VAL A 100 -9.57 18.72 14.48
N GLU A 101 -9.89 20.00 14.35
CA GLU A 101 -9.30 20.82 13.30
C GLU A 101 -7.77 20.89 13.45
N GLY A 102 -7.05 20.75 12.35
CA GLY A 102 -5.59 20.70 12.34
C GLY A 102 -5.02 19.29 12.44
N SER A 103 -3.92 19.13 13.14
CA SER A 103 -3.14 17.90 13.19
C SER A 103 -3.72 16.86 14.16
N ASN A 104 -4.01 15.67 13.64
CA ASN A 104 -4.48 14.52 14.39
C ASN A 104 -3.43 13.40 14.30
N VAL A 105 -2.99 12.88 15.44
CA VAL A 105 -2.09 11.72 15.51
C VAL A 105 -2.90 10.45 15.43
N VAL A 106 -2.60 9.61 14.44
CA VAL A 106 -3.32 8.39 14.13
C VAL A 106 -2.41 7.19 14.35
N SER A 107 -2.71 6.35 15.33
CA SER A 107 -2.00 5.10 15.58
C SER A 107 -2.33 4.07 14.51
N LEU A 108 -1.31 3.42 13.98
CA LEU A 108 -1.45 2.42 12.92
C LEU A 108 -1.68 1.03 13.48
N ARG A 109 -2.52 0.28 12.79
CA ARG A 109 -2.83 -1.13 13.06
C ARG A 109 -2.74 -1.93 11.78
N THR A 110 -2.63 -3.25 11.90
CA THR A 110 -2.57 -4.17 10.76
C THR A 110 -3.43 -5.40 11.01
N ASN A 111 -3.88 -6.02 9.92
CA ASN A 111 -4.66 -7.26 9.91
C ASN A 111 -3.80 -8.53 10.09
N ILE A 112 -2.47 -8.41 10.24
CA ILE A 112 -1.57 -9.55 10.32
C ILE A 112 -1.82 -10.34 11.61
N SER A 113 -1.88 -11.68 11.47
CA SER A 113 -2.04 -12.62 12.57
C SER A 113 -0.91 -12.50 13.61
N ASN A 114 -1.23 -12.76 14.88
CA ASN A 114 -0.24 -12.79 15.98
C ASN A 114 0.80 -13.93 15.89
N ARG A 115 0.66 -14.83 14.89
CA ARG A 115 1.66 -15.88 14.60
C ARG A 115 2.92 -15.33 13.95
N VAL A 116 2.83 -14.12 13.41
CA VAL A 116 3.94 -13.39 12.78
C VAL A 116 4.22 -12.17 13.63
N SER A 117 5.46 -12.03 14.08
CA SER A 117 5.94 -10.81 14.71
C SER A 117 6.00 -9.71 13.66
N ARG A 118 5.60 -8.50 14.05
CA ARG A 118 5.49 -7.36 13.14
C ARG A 118 6.08 -6.11 13.78
N ASP A 119 6.88 -5.42 13.01
CA ASP A 119 7.45 -4.13 13.38
C ASP A 119 7.16 -3.13 12.26
N LEU A 120 6.33 -2.14 12.56
CA LEU A 120 6.02 -1.03 11.65
C LEU A 120 7.09 0.04 11.80
N LYS A 121 7.65 0.50 10.70
CA LYS A 121 8.61 1.60 10.69
C LYS A 121 8.01 2.86 11.33
N ASP A 122 6.75 3.15 11.00
CA ASP A 122 5.99 4.23 11.59
C ASP A 122 4.83 3.64 12.38
N SER A 123 4.81 3.83 13.69
CA SER A 123 3.72 3.37 14.56
C SER A 123 2.50 4.31 14.52
N SER A 124 2.68 5.53 14.04
CA SER A 124 1.64 6.54 13.90
C SER A 124 1.96 7.50 12.74
N ILE A 125 0.92 8.12 12.19
CA ILE A 125 1.01 9.19 11.20
C ILE A 125 0.28 10.42 11.70
N VAL A 126 0.60 11.58 11.13
CA VAL A 126 -0.12 12.84 11.37
C VAL A 126 -1.03 13.11 10.20
N VAL A 127 -2.32 13.23 10.45
CA VAL A 127 -3.35 13.55 9.47
C VAL A 127 -3.92 14.91 9.78
N ASN A 128 -3.90 15.83 8.83
CA ASN A 128 -4.50 17.15 8.99
C ASN A 128 -5.96 17.11 8.56
N LEU A 129 -6.83 17.68 9.40
CA LEU A 129 -8.24 17.85 9.14
C LEU A 129 -8.58 19.34 9.05
N GLU A 130 -9.38 19.70 8.07
CA GLU A 130 -9.98 21.03 7.95
C GLU A 130 -11.49 20.93 8.06
N LYS A 131 -12.12 22.03 8.45
CA LYS A 131 -13.58 22.15 8.41
C LYS A 131 -14.07 22.03 6.97
N ARG A 132 -15.12 21.24 6.81
CA ARG A 132 -15.81 21.10 5.54
C ARG A 132 -16.79 22.23 5.34
N THR A 133 -16.63 23.01 4.30
CA THR A 133 -17.55 24.09 3.93
C THR A 133 -18.26 23.80 2.61
N LYS A 134 -19.36 24.51 2.38
CA LYS A 134 -20.14 24.44 1.14
C LYS A 134 -20.33 25.85 0.59
N LYS A 135 -20.11 26.00 -0.70
CA LYS A 135 -20.29 27.27 -1.43
C LYS A 135 -21.07 27.05 -2.71
N GLN A 136 -22.02 27.91 -3.00
CA GLN A 136 -22.69 27.92 -4.28
C GLN A 136 -21.86 28.74 -5.27
N VAL A 137 -21.52 28.13 -6.39
CA VAL A 137 -20.79 28.77 -7.48
C VAL A 137 -21.62 28.79 -8.77
N ASP A 138 -21.48 29.85 -9.55
CA ASP A 138 -22.16 29.98 -10.83
C ASP A 138 -21.54 29.07 -11.88
N VAL A 139 -22.39 28.40 -12.66
CA VAL A 139 -21.96 27.56 -13.78
C VAL A 139 -21.69 28.44 -14.98
N ARG A 140 -20.44 28.44 -15.45
CA ARG A 140 -20.03 29.07 -16.71
C ARG A 140 -19.73 28.03 -17.76
N VAL A 141 -20.41 28.13 -18.90
CA VAL A 141 -20.14 27.23 -20.04
C VAL A 141 -19.13 27.86 -20.96
N ASN A 142 -18.04 27.18 -21.20
CA ASN A 142 -17.00 27.60 -22.12
C ASN A 142 -16.99 26.70 -23.36
N LEU A 143 -17.37 27.23 -24.51
CA LEU A 143 -17.40 26.49 -25.76
C LEU A 143 -16.00 26.41 -26.37
N LYS A 144 -15.62 25.22 -26.82
CA LYS A 144 -14.39 24.96 -27.56
C LYS A 144 -14.73 24.23 -28.86
N GLY A 145 -14.01 24.49 -29.92
CA GLY A 145 -14.17 23.83 -31.22
C GLY A 145 -14.33 24.83 -32.36
N SER A 146 -14.35 24.34 -33.61
CA SER A 146 -14.43 25.16 -34.82
C SER A 146 -15.79 25.83 -35.00
N LEU A 147 -16.86 25.25 -34.45
CA LEU A 147 -18.24 25.77 -34.56
C LEU A 147 -18.70 26.61 -33.36
N LYS A 148 -17.78 27.00 -32.47
CA LYS A 148 -18.11 27.76 -31.25
C LYS A 148 -18.84 29.08 -31.55
N ASP A 149 -18.51 29.72 -32.66
CA ASP A 149 -19.03 31.03 -33.05
C ASP A 149 -20.40 30.93 -33.77
N GLU A 150 -20.83 29.71 -34.14
CA GLU A 150 -22.12 29.42 -34.73
C GLU A 150 -23.23 29.12 -33.70
N VAL A 151 -22.82 29.00 -32.40
CA VAL A 151 -23.77 28.72 -31.33
C VAL A 151 -24.53 30.00 -30.95
N ILE A 152 -25.81 30.02 -31.23
CA ILE A 152 -26.70 31.18 -31.01
C ILE A 152 -27.23 31.24 -29.58
N ASN A 153 -27.38 30.07 -28.91
CA ASN A 153 -27.96 30.01 -27.57
C ASN A 153 -27.44 28.82 -26.78
N ILE A 154 -27.11 29.04 -25.49
CA ILE A 154 -26.70 28.02 -24.54
C ILE A 154 -27.68 28.00 -23.39
N ARG A 155 -28.28 26.81 -23.14
CA ARG A 155 -29.14 26.57 -21.98
C ARG A 155 -28.46 25.57 -21.05
N THR A 156 -28.31 25.93 -19.78
CA THR A 156 -27.83 25.02 -18.74
C THR A 156 -29.00 24.61 -17.85
N SER A 157 -29.04 23.35 -17.45
CA SER A 157 -30.04 22.84 -16.50
C SER A 157 -29.90 23.47 -15.11
N TYR A 158 -28.68 23.84 -14.75
CA TYR A 158 -28.37 24.47 -13.46
C TYR A 158 -27.57 25.74 -13.69
N LYS A 159 -28.00 26.84 -13.07
CA LYS A 159 -27.27 28.11 -13.07
C LYS A 159 -26.21 28.16 -11.95
N LYS A 160 -26.46 27.43 -10.86
CA LYS A 160 -25.55 27.31 -9.71
C LYS A 160 -25.40 25.87 -9.29
N VAL A 161 -24.23 25.51 -8.83
CA VAL A 161 -23.92 24.21 -8.23
C VAL A 161 -23.29 24.42 -6.84
N SER A 162 -23.54 23.47 -5.93
CA SER A 162 -22.92 23.50 -4.60
C SER A 162 -21.63 22.72 -4.64
N VAL A 163 -20.53 23.39 -4.34
CA VAL A 163 -19.21 22.76 -4.15
C VAL A 163 -18.94 22.62 -2.66
N SER A 164 -18.43 21.47 -2.26
CA SER A 164 -18.13 21.16 -0.85
C SER A 164 -16.71 20.60 -0.75
N GLY A 165 -15.95 21.09 0.21
CA GLY A 165 -14.56 20.67 0.41
C GLY A 165 -13.92 21.34 1.63
N ALA A 166 -12.59 21.25 1.71
CA ALA A 166 -11.81 21.95 2.72
C ALA A 166 -12.05 23.45 2.65
N MET A 167 -12.14 24.10 3.79
CA MET A 167 -12.42 25.54 3.89
C MET A 167 -11.43 26.36 3.09
N SER A 168 -10.15 26.04 3.19
CA SER A 168 -9.07 26.72 2.45
C SER A 168 -9.15 26.61 0.92
N LEU A 169 -9.93 25.64 0.38
CA LEU A 169 -10.11 25.47 -1.07
C LEU A 169 -11.41 26.10 -1.59
N VAL A 170 -12.41 26.27 -0.72
CA VAL A 170 -13.78 26.64 -1.14
C VAL A 170 -14.04 28.12 -0.90
N GLU A 171 -13.33 28.76 0.01
CA GLU A 171 -13.39 30.21 0.26
C GLU A 171 -12.66 31.02 -0.79
#